data_c487d7c8e955ec7f754f6d0a14feb443
#
_entry.id   c487d7c8e955ec7f754f6d0a14feb443
#
_cell.length_a   1.000
_cell.length_b   1.000
_cell.length_c   1.000
_cell.angle_alpha   90.00
_cell.angle_beta   90.00
_cell.angle_gamma   90.00
#
_symmetry.space_group_name_H-M   'P 1'
#
loop_
_entity.id
_entity.type
_entity.pdbx_description
1 polymer ?
#
loop_
_entity_poly.entity_id
_entity_poly.type
_entity_poly.pdbx_seq_one_letter_code
_entity_poly.pdbx_strand_id
1 'polypeptide(L)'
;MGAIKEALTFDDVLLLPRFSEVLPSDTNITLDLTKNIKLKTPFLSSAMDTVTESSMAIAMAKSGGIGIIHRNLNINKQSKEVEKVKKKGLCVGAAIGTSKEDLNRAKSLLDSGVDLIVIDTAHGHSKKVLEILTKVKKKNIPICAGNIATGEEAKRLYNSGADIIKVGIGPGSICTTRMVAGVGVPQISALIDVKKALNKK
;
A
#
# COMPACT_ATOMS: atom_id res chain seq x y z
N MET A 1 -24.29 -25.97 7.61
CA MET A 1 -23.73 -24.61 7.67
C MET A 1 -22.52 -24.62 8.60
N GLY A 2 -21.33 -24.20 8.13
CA GLY A 2 -20.17 -24.10 9.01
C GLY A 2 -20.41 -22.99 10.06
N ALA A 3 -19.79 -23.11 11.24
CA ALA A 3 -19.86 -22.08 12.29
C ALA A 3 -19.32 -20.76 11.74
N ILE A 4 -20.01 -19.66 12.01
CA ILE A 4 -19.53 -18.31 11.71
C ILE A 4 -18.29 -18.07 12.57
N LYS A 5 -17.16 -17.73 11.91
CA LYS A 5 -15.92 -17.45 12.61
C LYS A 5 -15.97 -16.03 13.19
N GLU A 6 -15.52 -15.90 14.42
CA GLU A 6 -15.27 -14.59 15.02
C GLU A 6 -14.13 -13.88 14.27
N ALA A 7 -14.29 -12.56 14.04
CA ALA A 7 -13.30 -11.73 13.40
C ALA A 7 -13.31 -10.33 14.02
N LEU A 8 -12.12 -9.71 14.17
CA LEU A 8 -11.90 -8.52 14.99
C LEU A 8 -11.56 -7.30 14.15
N THR A 9 -12.14 -6.16 14.50
CA THR A 9 -11.74 -4.82 14.03
C THR A 9 -10.85 -4.13 15.06
N PHE A 10 -10.39 -2.91 14.77
CA PHE A 10 -9.65 -2.11 15.75
C PHE A 10 -10.52 -1.70 16.95
N ASP A 11 -11.83 -1.56 16.76
CA ASP A 11 -12.76 -1.19 17.82
C ASP A 11 -13.02 -2.33 18.83
N ASP A 12 -12.69 -3.56 18.44
CA ASP A 12 -12.89 -4.75 19.29
C ASP A 12 -11.72 -5.03 20.23
N VAL A 13 -10.58 -4.34 20.08
CA VAL A 13 -9.34 -4.68 20.78
C VAL A 13 -8.60 -3.47 21.33
N LEU A 14 -7.88 -3.68 22.44
CA LEU A 14 -6.96 -2.74 23.02
C LEU A 14 -5.60 -3.41 23.23
N LEU A 15 -4.55 -2.61 23.31
CA LEU A 15 -3.22 -3.10 23.68
C LEU A 15 -3.14 -3.27 25.19
N LEU A 16 -2.61 -4.41 25.64
CA LEU A 16 -2.28 -4.62 27.03
C LEU A 16 -1.05 -3.78 27.40
N PRO A 17 -1.12 -2.96 28.47
CA PRO A 17 0.05 -2.23 28.95
C PRO A 17 1.13 -3.21 29.42
N ARG A 18 2.39 -2.88 29.14
CA ARG A 18 3.53 -3.65 29.57
C ARG A 18 4.55 -2.75 30.26
N PHE A 19 5.43 -3.35 31.06
CA PHE A 19 6.57 -2.64 31.61
C PHE A 19 7.41 -2.02 30.49
N SER A 20 7.82 -0.76 30.66
CA SER A 20 8.64 -0.02 29.70
C SER A 20 9.66 0.84 30.44
N GLU A 21 10.87 0.83 29.95
CA GLU A 21 11.96 1.73 30.36
C GLU A 21 12.14 2.90 29.36
N VAL A 22 11.31 2.94 28.30
CA VAL A 22 11.36 3.97 27.25
C VAL A 22 10.28 5.01 27.49
N LEU A 23 10.69 6.26 27.57
CA LEU A 23 9.73 7.40 27.64
C LEU A 23 9.04 7.60 26.27
N PRO A 24 7.83 8.13 26.24
CA PRO A 24 7.13 8.42 24.98
C PRO A 24 7.93 9.31 24.02
N SER A 25 8.70 10.27 24.55
CA SER A 25 9.60 11.15 23.76
C SER A 25 10.76 10.41 23.10
N ASP A 26 11.16 9.26 23.64
CA ASP A 26 12.35 8.52 23.22
C ASP A 26 11.99 7.34 22.28
N THR A 27 10.71 7.23 21.93
CA THR A 27 10.22 6.17 21.04
C THR A 27 10.77 6.33 19.63
N ASN A 28 11.30 5.24 19.10
CA ASN A 28 11.71 5.15 17.70
C ASN A 28 10.60 4.51 16.86
N ILE A 29 10.01 5.28 15.95
CA ILE A 29 8.95 4.83 15.05
C ILE A 29 9.42 4.70 13.58
N THR A 30 10.74 4.73 13.35
CA THR A 30 11.29 4.57 12.00
C THR A 30 10.96 3.20 11.44
N LEU A 31 10.72 3.15 10.13
CA LEU A 31 10.39 1.93 9.40
C LEU A 31 11.24 1.81 8.14
N ASP A 32 11.94 0.71 7.98
CA ASP A 32 12.52 0.31 6.71
C ASP A 32 11.42 -0.33 5.85
N LEU A 33 10.73 0.51 5.04
CA LEU A 33 9.63 0.06 4.20
C LEU A 33 10.12 -0.90 3.10
N THR A 34 11.29 -0.61 2.55
CA THR A 34 12.05 -1.48 1.63
C THR A 34 13.54 -1.26 1.88
N LYS A 35 14.41 -2.04 1.22
CA LYS A 35 15.87 -1.83 1.32
C LYS A 35 16.30 -0.39 0.97
N ASN A 36 15.53 0.30 0.13
CA ASN A 36 15.87 1.62 -0.40
C ASN A 36 14.97 2.75 0.14
N ILE A 37 13.88 2.42 0.83
CA ILE A 37 12.92 3.42 1.35
C ILE A 37 12.83 3.26 2.86
N LYS A 38 13.36 4.26 3.56
CA LYS A 38 13.26 4.37 5.01
C LYS A 38 12.35 5.53 5.38
N LEU A 39 11.38 5.27 6.21
CA LEU A 39 10.43 6.26 6.72
C LEU A 39 10.81 6.63 8.15
N LYS A 40 10.80 7.94 8.47
CA LYS A 40 10.93 8.42 9.86
C LYS A 40 9.62 8.25 10.62
N THR A 41 8.50 8.33 9.90
CA THR A 41 7.14 8.14 10.41
C THR A 41 6.42 7.13 9.52
N PRO A 42 5.82 6.04 10.07
CA PRO A 42 5.31 4.92 9.27
C PRO A 42 3.92 5.22 8.66
N PHE A 43 3.80 6.35 7.98
CA PHE A 43 2.57 6.77 7.31
C PHE A 43 2.75 6.86 5.80
N LEU A 44 1.74 6.33 5.09
CA LEU A 44 1.60 6.46 3.64
C LEU A 44 0.25 7.14 3.36
N SER A 45 0.22 8.21 2.55
CA SER A 45 -1.06 8.78 2.14
C SER A 45 -1.69 7.97 1.01
N SER A 46 -3.03 7.89 1.03
CA SER A 46 -3.79 7.07 0.10
C SER A 46 -3.71 7.57 -1.34
N ALA A 47 -3.70 6.64 -2.29
CA ALA A 47 -3.73 6.91 -3.73
C ALA A 47 -5.14 7.26 -4.23
N MET A 48 -5.73 8.30 -3.66
CA MET A 48 -7.07 8.80 -3.97
C MET A 48 -7.00 10.20 -4.56
N ASP A 49 -7.85 10.52 -5.53
CA ASP A 49 -7.89 11.81 -6.22
C ASP A 49 -8.19 13.00 -5.30
N THR A 50 -8.92 12.76 -4.21
CA THR A 50 -9.21 13.76 -3.18
C THR A 50 -8.15 13.85 -2.07
N VAL A 51 -7.08 13.06 -2.14
CA VAL A 51 -6.09 12.95 -1.05
C VAL A 51 -4.68 13.27 -1.51
N THR A 52 -4.15 12.57 -2.52
CA THR A 52 -2.70 12.64 -2.80
C THR A 52 -2.38 13.03 -4.23
N GLU A 53 -2.01 14.29 -4.40
CA GLU A 53 -1.21 14.82 -5.50
C GLU A 53 0.14 15.32 -4.96
N SER A 54 0.91 16.05 -5.74
CA SER A 54 2.26 16.49 -5.36
C SER A 54 2.32 17.31 -4.07
N SER A 55 1.33 18.14 -3.78
CA SER A 55 1.28 18.96 -2.56
C SER A 55 1.25 18.09 -1.30
N MET A 56 0.33 17.13 -1.25
CA MET A 56 0.23 16.16 -0.14
C MET A 56 1.46 15.26 -0.10
N ALA A 57 1.95 14.77 -1.24
CA ALA A 57 3.14 13.92 -1.28
C ALA A 57 4.38 14.63 -0.72
N ILE A 58 4.55 15.93 -1.02
CA ILE A 58 5.60 16.76 -0.46
C ILE A 58 5.44 16.93 1.07
N ALA A 59 4.23 17.20 1.54
CA ALA A 59 3.95 17.34 2.97
C ALA A 59 4.25 16.04 3.72
N MET A 60 3.77 14.90 3.19
CA MET A 60 4.02 13.58 3.76
C MET A 60 5.52 13.27 3.85
N ALA A 61 6.27 13.49 2.76
CA ALA A 61 7.70 13.21 2.73
C ALA A 61 8.49 14.12 3.70
N LYS A 62 8.12 15.40 3.83
CA LYS A 62 8.71 16.31 4.81
C LYS A 62 8.42 15.89 6.24
N SER A 63 7.27 15.30 6.50
CA SER A 63 6.87 14.74 7.81
C SER A 63 7.47 13.35 8.08
N GLY A 64 8.30 12.83 7.16
CA GLY A 64 8.98 11.54 7.31
C GLY A 64 8.22 10.33 6.81
N GLY A 65 7.04 10.51 6.23
CA GLY A 65 6.25 9.48 5.55
C GLY A 65 6.49 9.45 4.04
N ILE A 66 5.54 8.88 3.28
CA ILE A 66 5.56 8.88 1.81
C ILE A 66 4.16 9.10 1.25
N GLY A 67 4.04 9.94 0.23
CA GLY A 67 2.79 10.14 -0.51
C GLY A 67 2.70 9.23 -1.72
N ILE A 68 1.51 8.65 -1.95
CA ILE A 68 1.24 7.81 -3.11
C ILE A 68 0.30 8.55 -4.07
N ILE A 69 0.84 9.07 -5.17
CA ILE A 69 0.07 9.85 -6.15
C ILE A 69 -0.94 8.94 -6.86
N HIS A 70 -2.19 9.39 -6.90
CA HIS A 70 -3.30 8.63 -7.46
C HIS A 70 -3.20 8.49 -9.00
N ARG A 71 -3.89 7.48 -9.55
CA ARG A 71 -3.92 7.17 -10.98
C ARG A 71 -5.13 7.73 -11.75
N ASN A 72 -6.03 8.46 -11.07
CA ASN A 72 -7.16 9.14 -11.72
C ASN A 72 -6.71 10.43 -12.43
N LEU A 73 -5.63 10.30 -13.19
CA LEU A 73 -4.97 11.31 -14.02
C LEU A 73 -4.53 10.64 -15.31
N ASN A 74 -4.41 11.40 -16.41
CA ASN A 74 -3.70 10.86 -17.55
C ASN A 74 -2.20 10.67 -17.21
N ILE A 75 -1.51 9.83 -17.97
CA ILE A 75 -0.13 9.42 -17.70
C ILE A 75 0.79 10.64 -17.54
N ASN A 76 0.71 11.60 -18.47
CA ASN A 76 1.57 12.78 -18.45
C ASN A 76 1.33 13.68 -17.23
N LYS A 77 0.07 13.86 -16.80
CA LYS A 77 -0.25 14.65 -15.60
C LYS A 77 0.28 13.96 -14.35
N GLN A 78 0.08 12.65 -14.20
CA GLN A 78 0.58 11.91 -13.06
C GLN A 78 2.11 11.95 -12.99
N SER A 79 2.80 11.79 -14.10
CA SER A 79 4.26 11.90 -14.19
C SER A 79 4.76 13.29 -13.77
N LYS A 80 4.09 14.36 -14.20
CA LYS A 80 4.40 15.73 -13.76
C LYS A 80 4.22 15.92 -12.25
N GLU A 81 3.21 15.28 -11.64
CA GLU A 81 3.04 15.32 -10.19
C GLU A 81 4.20 14.62 -9.47
N VAL A 82 4.69 13.49 -9.98
CA VAL A 82 5.90 12.81 -9.48
C VAL A 82 7.12 13.73 -9.60
N GLU A 83 7.35 14.32 -10.77
CA GLU A 83 8.47 15.23 -11.02
C GLU A 83 8.51 16.43 -10.06
N LYS A 84 7.34 17.01 -9.72
CA LYS A 84 7.26 18.12 -8.75
C LYS A 84 7.81 17.73 -7.38
N VAL A 85 7.56 16.49 -6.93
CA VAL A 85 8.08 15.95 -5.67
C VAL A 85 9.58 15.67 -5.80
N LYS A 86 9.99 15.03 -6.90
CA LYS A 86 11.40 14.68 -7.16
C LYS A 86 12.29 15.90 -7.31
N LYS A 87 11.82 17.00 -7.90
CA LYS A 87 12.55 18.29 -7.96
C LYS A 87 12.89 18.86 -6.58
N LYS A 88 12.21 18.41 -5.52
CA LYS A 88 12.51 18.78 -4.11
C LYS A 88 13.41 17.75 -3.41
N GLY A 89 13.93 16.75 -4.12
CA GLY A 89 14.75 15.69 -3.54
C GLY A 89 14.00 14.74 -2.60
N LEU A 90 12.66 14.69 -2.71
CA LEU A 90 11.81 13.93 -1.80
C LEU A 90 11.39 12.59 -2.38
N CYS A 91 11.09 11.62 -1.49
CA CYS A 91 10.60 10.30 -1.84
C CYS A 91 9.11 10.35 -2.19
N VAL A 92 8.69 9.60 -3.23
CA VAL A 92 7.31 9.56 -3.70
C VAL A 92 6.96 8.22 -4.31
N GLY A 93 5.75 7.73 -4.00
CA GLY A 93 5.13 6.61 -4.70
C GLY A 93 4.06 7.07 -5.68
N ALA A 94 3.68 6.20 -6.60
CA ALA A 94 2.58 6.45 -7.51
C ALA A 94 1.80 5.16 -7.82
N ALA A 95 0.47 5.30 -7.94
CA ALA A 95 -0.41 4.19 -8.20
C ALA A 95 -0.57 3.91 -9.69
N ILE A 96 -0.70 2.62 -10.00
CA ILE A 96 -1.10 2.11 -11.31
C ILE A 96 -2.26 1.13 -11.15
N GLY A 97 -3.00 0.88 -12.22
CA GLY A 97 -4.01 -0.18 -12.32
C GLY A 97 -3.47 -1.46 -12.93
N THR A 98 -4.36 -2.18 -13.64
CA THR A 98 -4.03 -3.49 -14.27
C THR A 98 -4.39 -3.56 -15.75
N SER A 99 -4.64 -2.44 -16.39
CA SER A 99 -4.89 -2.36 -17.83
C SER A 99 -3.60 -2.47 -18.64
N LYS A 100 -3.73 -2.66 -19.95
CA LYS A 100 -2.56 -2.64 -20.84
C LYS A 100 -1.86 -1.27 -20.83
N GLU A 101 -2.59 -0.19 -20.66
CA GLU A 101 -2.07 1.16 -20.59
C GLU A 101 -1.24 1.40 -19.32
N ASP A 102 -1.53 0.67 -18.23
CA ASP A 102 -0.80 0.82 -16.97
C ASP A 102 0.67 0.36 -17.04
N LEU A 103 1.06 -0.44 -18.03
CA LEU A 103 2.47 -0.70 -18.30
C LEU A 103 3.20 0.53 -18.87
N ASN A 104 2.54 1.28 -19.76
CA ASN A 104 3.07 2.54 -20.26
C ASN A 104 3.12 3.60 -19.15
N ARG A 105 2.09 3.62 -18.31
CA ARG A 105 2.04 4.46 -17.10
C ARG A 105 3.22 4.15 -16.18
N ALA A 106 3.45 2.88 -15.85
CA ALA A 106 4.58 2.47 -15.02
C ALA A 106 5.92 2.92 -15.61
N LYS A 107 6.11 2.79 -16.94
CA LYS A 107 7.32 3.27 -17.61
C LYS A 107 7.49 4.78 -17.46
N SER A 108 6.45 5.56 -17.75
CA SER A 108 6.48 7.02 -17.63
C SER A 108 6.77 7.50 -16.20
N LEU A 109 6.21 6.81 -15.19
CA LEU A 109 6.49 7.10 -13.78
C LEU A 109 7.94 6.79 -13.39
N LEU A 110 8.51 5.70 -13.94
CA LEU A 110 9.93 5.37 -13.75
C LEU A 110 10.84 6.43 -14.37
N ASP A 111 10.53 6.85 -15.57
CA ASP A 111 11.27 7.92 -16.28
C ASP A 111 11.19 9.26 -15.50
N SER A 112 10.12 9.49 -14.74
CA SER A 112 9.94 10.64 -13.85
C SER A 112 10.60 10.48 -12.47
N GLY A 113 11.24 9.34 -12.19
CA GLY A 113 12.01 9.08 -10.97
C GLY A 113 11.18 8.66 -9.76
N VAL A 114 10.02 8.02 -9.95
CA VAL A 114 9.21 7.46 -8.83
C VAL A 114 10.02 6.46 -8.02
N ASP A 115 9.83 6.44 -6.69
CA ASP A 115 10.59 5.57 -5.80
C ASP A 115 9.82 4.27 -5.45
N LEU A 116 8.49 4.28 -5.59
CA LEU A 116 7.62 3.15 -5.27
C LEU A 116 6.45 3.08 -6.25
N ILE A 117 6.24 1.94 -6.89
CA ILE A 117 5.01 1.68 -7.67
C ILE A 117 4.00 0.97 -6.76
N VAL A 118 2.75 1.46 -6.77
CA VAL A 118 1.64 0.84 -6.05
C VAL A 118 0.62 0.30 -7.05
N ILE A 119 0.47 -1.02 -7.11
CA ILE A 119 -0.61 -1.66 -7.87
C ILE A 119 -1.85 -1.62 -6.98
N ASP A 120 -2.73 -0.64 -7.24
CA ASP A 120 -3.88 -0.35 -6.38
C ASP A 120 -5.17 -0.81 -7.04
N THR A 121 -5.79 -1.85 -6.46
CA THR A 121 -7.01 -2.47 -6.97
C THR A 121 -7.98 -2.80 -5.83
N ALA A 122 -9.28 -2.82 -6.14
CA ALA A 122 -10.30 -3.24 -5.19
C ALA A 122 -10.15 -4.73 -4.79
N HIS A 123 -9.56 -5.55 -5.67
CA HIS A 123 -9.32 -6.99 -5.46
C HIS A 123 -7.94 -7.37 -6.00
N GLY A 124 -6.96 -7.45 -5.10
CA GLY A 124 -5.56 -7.75 -5.43
C GLY A 124 -5.31 -9.21 -5.83
N HIS A 125 -6.20 -10.12 -5.46
CA HIS A 125 -6.09 -11.55 -5.77
C HIS A 125 -6.68 -11.89 -7.13
N SER A 126 -6.21 -11.23 -8.18
CA SER A 126 -6.67 -11.46 -9.54
C SER A 126 -5.51 -11.76 -10.49
N LYS A 127 -5.79 -12.52 -11.55
CA LYS A 127 -4.81 -12.87 -12.59
C LYS A 127 -4.15 -11.62 -13.18
N LYS A 128 -4.93 -10.56 -13.44
CA LYS A 128 -4.42 -9.31 -14.00
C LYS A 128 -3.42 -8.60 -13.08
N VAL A 129 -3.64 -8.64 -11.77
CA VAL A 129 -2.69 -8.09 -10.78
C VAL A 129 -1.38 -8.86 -10.81
N LEU A 130 -1.41 -10.20 -10.81
CA LEU A 130 -0.20 -11.02 -10.88
C LEU A 130 0.58 -10.80 -12.20
N GLU A 131 -0.12 -10.68 -13.31
CA GLU A 131 0.50 -10.42 -14.62
C GLU A 131 1.22 -9.06 -14.66
N ILE A 132 0.57 -7.99 -14.18
CA ILE A 132 1.20 -6.66 -14.19
C ILE A 132 2.33 -6.57 -13.17
N LEU A 133 2.16 -7.17 -11.99
CA LEU A 133 3.19 -7.25 -10.96
C LEU A 133 4.48 -7.87 -11.53
N THR A 134 4.38 -9.04 -12.18
CA THR A 134 5.51 -9.74 -12.79
C THR A 134 6.20 -8.90 -13.87
N LYS A 135 5.43 -8.17 -14.68
CA LYS A 135 5.97 -7.31 -15.74
C LYS A 135 6.68 -6.08 -15.18
N VAL A 136 6.09 -5.42 -14.17
CA VAL A 136 6.67 -4.23 -13.54
C VAL A 136 7.88 -4.59 -12.69
N LYS A 137 7.91 -5.74 -12.02
CA LYS A 137 9.04 -6.22 -11.21
C LYS A 137 10.35 -6.31 -12.00
N LYS A 138 10.29 -6.64 -13.29
CA LYS A 138 11.45 -6.65 -14.18
C LYS A 138 12.15 -5.28 -14.32
N LYS A 139 11.54 -4.19 -13.85
CA LYS A 139 12.09 -2.83 -13.86
C LYS A 139 12.94 -2.50 -12.63
N ASN A 140 13.11 -3.46 -11.71
CA ASN A 140 13.94 -3.33 -10.51
C ASN A 140 13.55 -2.14 -9.60
N ILE A 141 12.25 -1.89 -9.45
CA ILE A 141 11.68 -0.92 -8.53
C ILE A 141 10.91 -1.62 -7.41
N PRO A 142 10.87 -1.09 -6.19
CA PRO A 142 9.96 -1.57 -5.15
C PRO A 142 8.50 -1.50 -5.58
N ILE A 143 7.75 -2.55 -5.30
CA ILE A 143 6.33 -2.65 -5.66
C ILE A 143 5.49 -2.99 -4.43
N CYS A 144 4.51 -2.14 -4.16
CA CYS A 144 3.39 -2.44 -3.28
C CYS A 144 2.22 -2.97 -4.10
N ALA A 145 1.60 -4.06 -3.69
CA ALA A 145 0.46 -4.63 -4.39
C ALA A 145 -0.70 -4.93 -3.44
N GLY A 146 -1.92 -4.69 -3.88
CA GLY A 146 -3.16 -4.95 -3.15
C GLY A 146 -4.40 -4.44 -3.89
N ASN A 147 -5.55 -4.40 -3.20
CA ASN A 147 -5.75 -4.75 -1.81
C ASN A 147 -6.08 -6.23 -1.65
N ILE A 148 -5.64 -6.81 -0.57
CA ILE A 148 -5.95 -8.19 -0.21
C ILE A 148 -6.40 -8.24 1.27
N ALA A 149 -6.98 -9.36 1.70
CA ALA A 149 -7.44 -9.52 3.07
C ALA A 149 -7.14 -10.89 3.68
N THR A 150 -6.49 -11.80 2.93
CA THR A 150 -6.19 -13.16 3.40
C THR A 150 -4.72 -13.52 3.26
N GLY A 151 -4.28 -14.47 4.08
CA GLY A 151 -2.90 -14.98 4.02
C GLY A 151 -2.57 -15.72 2.73
N GLU A 152 -3.55 -16.36 2.10
CA GLU A 152 -3.37 -17.02 0.80
C GLU A 152 -3.05 -15.99 -0.29
N GLU A 153 -3.85 -14.93 -0.36
CA GLU A 153 -3.65 -13.82 -1.29
C GLU A 153 -2.27 -13.16 -1.10
N ALA A 154 -1.90 -12.94 0.17
CA ALA A 154 -0.59 -12.37 0.52
C ALA A 154 0.57 -13.23 0.03
N LYS A 155 0.50 -14.56 0.20
CA LYS A 155 1.52 -15.48 -0.32
C LYS A 155 1.64 -15.42 -1.83
N ARG A 156 0.52 -15.34 -2.55
CA ARG A 156 0.53 -15.25 -4.02
C ARG A 156 1.20 -13.97 -4.50
N LEU A 157 0.86 -12.82 -3.91
CA LEU A 157 1.50 -11.54 -4.25
C LEU A 157 3.00 -11.56 -3.92
N TYR A 158 3.38 -12.03 -2.73
CA TYR A 158 4.77 -12.16 -2.32
C TYR A 158 5.58 -13.05 -3.28
N ASN A 159 5.08 -14.25 -3.60
CA ASN A 159 5.74 -15.18 -4.51
C ASN A 159 5.83 -14.63 -5.95
N SER A 160 4.94 -13.71 -6.33
CA SER A 160 4.96 -13.02 -7.62
C SER A 160 5.87 -11.80 -7.65
N GLY A 161 6.52 -11.45 -6.51
CA GLY A 161 7.54 -10.41 -6.42
C GLY A 161 7.08 -9.09 -5.82
N ALA A 162 5.94 -9.03 -5.12
CA ALA A 162 5.59 -7.84 -4.34
C ALA A 162 6.56 -7.67 -3.16
N ASP A 163 7.07 -6.45 -2.99
CA ASP A 163 7.94 -6.09 -1.86
C ASP A 163 7.10 -5.66 -0.65
N ILE A 164 5.94 -5.07 -0.91
CA ILE A 164 4.99 -4.58 0.08
C ILE A 164 3.60 -5.09 -0.28
N ILE A 165 2.83 -5.51 0.72
CA ILE A 165 1.47 -6.00 0.54
C ILE A 165 0.49 -5.05 1.22
N LYS A 166 -0.46 -4.52 0.46
CA LYS A 166 -1.51 -3.63 0.96
C LYS A 166 -2.70 -4.45 1.42
N VAL A 167 -2.88 -4.51 2.75
CA VAL A 167 -3.93 -5.30 3.41
C VAL A 167 -5.12 -4.44 3.76
N GLY A 168 -6.32 -4.88 3.36
CA GLY A 168 -7.60 -4.28 3.72
C GLY A 168 -8.59 -4.27 2.56
N ILE A 169 -9.72 -4.96 2.76
CA ILE A 169 -10.89 -4.94 1.88
C ILE A 169 -12.12 -4.65 2.74
N GLY A 170 -12.76 -3.50 2.52
CA GLY A 170 -13.94 -3.07 3.23
C GLY A 170 -13.78 -2.72 4.72
N PRO A 171 -12.60 -2.37 5.27
CA PRO A 171 -12.46 -2.12 6.71
C PRO A 171 -12.94 -0.73 7.14
N GLY A 172 -12.99 0.23 6.21
CA GLY A 172 -13.37 1.61 6.54
C GLY A 172 -14.86 1.75 6.86
N SER A 173 -15.21 2.61 7.83
CA SER A 173 -16.60 2.88 8.19
C SER A 173 -17.43 3.46 7.03
N ILE A 174 -16.77 4.21 6.13
CA ILE A 174 -17.39 4.82 4.94
C ILE A 174 -17.24 3.96 3.68
N CYS A 175 -16.60 2.77 3.77
CA CYS A 175 -16.33 1.93 2.60
C CYS A 175 -17.62 1.32 2.06
N THR A 176 -17.95 1.64 0.82
CA THR A 176 -19.14 1.13 0.13
C THR A 176 -18.99 -0.30 -0.36
N THR A 177 -17.77 -0.85 -0.44
CA THR A 177 -17.53 -2.22 -0.92
C THR A 177 -18.32 -3.26 -0.15
N ARG A 178 -18.40 -3.14 1.19
CA ARG A 178 -19.20 -4.05 2.02
C ARG A 178 -20.69 -3.99 1.69
N MET A 179 -21.20 -2.78 1.46
CA MET A 179 -22.63 -2.57 1.21
C MET A 179 -23.03 -2.97 -0.20
N VAL A 180 -22.18 -2.69 -1.17
CA VAL A 180 -22.47 -2.90 -2.60
C VAL A 180 -22.11 -4.33 -3.04
N ALA A 181 -20.92 -4.81 -2.67
CA ALA A 181 -20.41 -6.11 -3.11
C ALA A 181 -20.57 -7.22 -2.07
N GLY A 182 -20.93 -6.92 -0.84
CA GLY A 182 -21.00 -7.89 0.25
C GLY A 182 -19.63 -8.49 0.62
N VAL A 183 -18.53 -7.84 0.26
CA VAL A 183 -17.16 -8.34 0.43
C VAL A 183 -16.40 -7.47 1.42
N GLY A 184 -15.69 -8.11 2.34
CA GLY A 184 -14.84 -7.43 3.32
C GLY A 184 -14.35 -8.37 4.40
N VAL A 185 -13.26 -7.99 5.07
CA VAL A 185 -12.72 -8.72 6.23
C VAL A 185 -12.37 -7.71 7.31
N PRO A 186 -12.74 -7.98 8.58
CA PRO A 186 -12.33 -7.16 9.73
C PRO A 186 -10.80 -7.03 9.80
N GLN A 187 -10.31 -5.79 9.95
CA GLN A 187 -8.92 -5.44 9.65
C GLN A 187 -7.89 -6.15 10.53
N ILE A 188 -8.16 -6.30 11.83
CA ILE A 188 -7.25 -6.99 12.76
C ILE A 188 -7.11 -8.46 12.36
N SER A 189 -8.23 -9.13 12.05
CA SER A 189 -8.21 -10.52 11.60
C SER A 189 -7.47 -10.69 10.27
N ALA A 190 -7.67 -9.77 9.31
CA ALA A 190 -6.93 -9.78 8.04
C ALA A 190 -5.41 -9.64 8.27
N LEU A 191 -4.98 -8.70 9.11
CA LEU A 191 -3.56 -8.48 9.44
C LEU A 191 -2.94 -9.70 10.12
N ILE A 192 -3.64 -10.33 11.07
CA ILE A 192 -3.18 -11.54 11.77
C ILE A 192 -3.00 -12.69 10.78
N ASP A 193 -3.96 -12.90 9.89
CA ASP A 193 -3.90 -13.99 8.90
C ASP A 193 -2.76 -13.79 7.91
N VAL A 194 -2.61 -12.57 7.37
CA VAL A 194 -1.50 -12.22 6.47
C VAL A 194 -0.15 -12.39 7.16
N LYS A 195 0.00 -11.88 8.39
CA LYS A 195 1.23 -12.02 9.17
C LYS A 195 1.59 -13.48 9.41
N LYS A 196 0.62 -14.31 9.84
CA LYS A 196 0.84 -15.76 10.03
C LYS A 196 1.28 -16.44 8.74
N ALA A 197 0.72 -16.04 7.62
CA ALA A 197 1.01 -16.64 6.32
C ALA A 197 2.43 -16.30 5.83
N LEU A 198 2.94 -15.10 6.09
CA LEU A 198 4.24 -14.62 5.62
C LEU A 198 5.38 -14.93 6.60
N ASN A 199 5.12 -15.04 7.91
CA ASN A 199 6.16 -15.33 8.93
C ASN A 199 6.67 -16.79 8.93
N LYS A 200 6.24 -17.64 8.02
CA LYS A 200 6.69 -19.03 7.88
C LYS A 200 7.88 -19.18 6.91
N LYS A 201 8.59 -18.09 6.63
CA LYS A 201 9.79 -18.11 5.78
C LYS A 201 10.97 -17.48 6.50
#